data_556c0e0cb7b8fbe94d232210773d5f02
#
_entry.id   556c0e0cb7b8fbe94d232210773d5f02
#
_cell.length_a   1.000
_cell.length_b   1.000
_cell.length_c   1.000
_cell.angle_alpha   90.00
_cell.angle_beta   90.00
_cell.angle_gamma   90.00
#
_symmetry.space_group_name_H-M   'P 1'
#
loop_
_entity.id
_entity.type
_entity.pdbx_description
1 polymer ?
#
loop_
_entity_poly.entity_id
_entity_poly.type
_entity_poly.pdbx_seq_one_letter_code
_entity_poly.pdbx_strand_id
1 'polypeptide(L)'
;MPIKIDIMNKNGRSLSNAIDTVNLPRHRWYYYKEGFSPNLVKKAIKQLHLTKQDLVIDPFNGSGTVTLTCALEGVPSVGIEVNPFTAFIAKTKTYNVGVKELSQCAQRLLQAIEQDQTTVSRWIGVSTFTENGHLEKWLFNREVADAYESGFVYLDEIENQEVKDILKLALISSLMTCANARRDGKCFKYRKNWKVDGLNKQIFLKTLTDKLQLCIEDAAIEIKDSPKIISADSRTYLENSCDDKFSLCITSPPYLNTFDYTDIYRPELFMGGFIHNNEELYRLRLNTVRSHVQAAWPNPVEHDFGKYYTRVMKHILDHQDQLMCKRIPLMVQAYFEDMQHILRTLYVQAKEDAQVWIVVSTSAYAGMEVPVDRIIGDIGKSVGFELKRVSKMRDIRKRKTKYSGNIDFLRESLVILKR
;
A
#
# COMPACT_ATOMS: atom_id res chain seq x y z
N MET A 1 11.52 30.71 -9.63
CA MET A 1 12.82 30.03 -9.83
C MET A 1 12.60 28.54 -10.07
N PRO A 2 13.50 27.82 -10.78
CA PRO A 2 13.37 26.37 -10.93
C PRO A 2 13.56 25.68 -9.56
N ILE A 3 12.74 24.65 -9.28
CA ILE A 3 12.87 23.85 -8.05
C ILE A 3 14.20 23.09 -8.12
N LYS A 4 15.11 23.39 -7.16
CA LYS A 4 16.38 22.68 -7.02
C LYS A 4 16.12 21.30 -6.38
N ILE A 5 16.80 20.26 -6.88
CA ILE A 5 16.76 18.92 -6.32
C ILE A 5 18.07 18.64 -5.61
N ASP A 6 17.99 18.41 -4.30
CA ASP A 6 19.14 17.98 -3.52
C ASP A 6 19.27 16.45 -3.57
N ILE A 7 20.47 15.93 -3.42
CA ILE A 7 20.72 14.48 -3.33
C ILE A 7 20.73 14.12 -1.85
N MET A 8 19.86 13.21 -1.46
CA MET A 8 19.87 12.64 -0.11
C MET A 8 21.11 11.76 0.05
N ASN A 9 21.86 11.91 1.15
CA ASN A 9 23.09 11.14 1.42
C ASN A 9 22.86 9.62 1.25
N LYS A 10 23.94 8.81 1.25
CA LYS A 10 23.96 7.35 0.96
C LYS A 10 22.80 6.53 1.58
N ASN A 11 22.13 7.04 2.61
CA ASN A 11 20.99 6.39 3.29
C ASN A 11 19.62 6.65 2.61
N GLY A 12 19.51 7.50 1.59
CA GLY A 12 18.23 7.79 0.92
C GLY A 12 17.57 6.55 0.34
N ARG A 13 18.36 5.64 -0.25
CA ARG A 13 17.86 4.39 -0.83
C ARG A 13 17.24 3.45 0.20
N SER A 14 17.80 3.36 1.40
CA SER A 14 17.28 2.50 2.47
C SER A 14 16.00 3.06 3.09
N LEU A 15 15.81 4.39 3.05
CA LEU A 15 14.63 5.06 3.60
C LEU A 15 13.40 5.03 2.67
N SER A 16 13.61 4.89 1.35
CA SER A 16 12.55 4.98 0.36
C SER A 16 11.90 3.64 -0.01
N ASN A 17 12.34 2.53 0.58
CA ASN A 17 11.78 1.20 0.31
C ASN A 17 11.49 0.45 1.61
N ALA A 18 10.59 -0.53 1.54
CA ALA A 18 10.14 -1.31 2.69
C ALA A 18 10.96 -2.60 2.94
N ILE A 19 12.18 -2.73 2.36
CA ILE A 19 12.96 -3.99 2.47
C ILE A 19 13.29 -4.33 3.92
N ASP A 20 13.57 -3.34 4.76
CA ASP A 20 13.88 -3.53 6.18
C ASP A 20 12.69 -4.07 6.99
N THR A 21 11.46 -3.86 6.53
CA THR A 21 10.25 -4.32 7.22
C THR A 21 10.14 -5.84 7.34
N VAL A 22 10.86 -6.60 6.50
CA VAL A 22 10.87 -8.08 6.58
C VAL A 22 11.49 -8.62 7.86
N ASN A 23 12.32 -7.80 8.54
CA ASN A 23 12.99 -8.17 9.80
C ASN A 23 12.50 -7.37 11.01
N LEU A 24 11.63 -6.37 10.79
CA LEU A 24 11.16 -5.52 11.88
C LEU A 24 9.89 -6.11 12.52
N PRO A 25 9.84 -6.19 13.85
CA PRO A 25 8.67 -6.71 14.56
C PRO A 25 7.37 -6.04 14.14
N ARG A 26 6.30 -6.82 14.10
CA ARG A 26 4.96 -6.43 13.64
C ARG A 26 4.91 -6.00 12.17
N HIS A 27 5.90 -5.26 11.64
CA HIS A 27 6.00 -4.97 10.20
C HIS A 27 6.12 -6.25 9.38
N ARG A 28 6.87 -7.25 9.86
CA ARG A 28 7.14 -8.54 9.22
C ARG A 28 5.94 -9.49 9.13
N TRP A 29 4.82 -9.19 9.79
CA TRP A 29 3.60 -10.03 9.71
C TRP A 29 3.04 -10.12 8.30
N TYR A 30 3.17 -9.03 7.54
CA TYR A 30 2.85 -9.00 6.12
C TYR A 30 3.79 -8.04 5.39
N TYR A 31 4.56 -8.56 4.43
CA TYR A 31 5.45 -7.74 3.62
C TYR A 31 4.68 -6.99 2.54
N TYR A 32 4.56 -5.69 2.69
CA TYR A 32 3.95 -4.77 1.74
C TYR A 32 5.03 -4.02 0.98
N LYS A 33 5.19 -4.35 -0.31
CA LYS A 33 6.32 -3.88 -1.14
C LYS A 33 6.22 -2.40 -1.49
N GLU A 34 5.03 -1.84 -1.54
CA GLU A 34 4.71 -0.50 -1.99
C GLU A 34 4.88 0.57 -0.89
N GLY A 35 5.39 0.18 0.27
CA GLY A 35 5.71 1.07 1.38
C GLY A 35 7.13 1.64 1.32
N PHE A 36 7.43 2.46 2.31
CA PHE A 36 8.77 2.97 2.60
C PHE A 36 9.24 2.52 3.99
N SER A 37 10.51 2.82 4.34
CA SER A 37 11.11 2.38 5.59
C SER A 37 10.51 3.07 6.81
N PRO A 38 10.20 2.34 7.91
CA PRO A 38 9.88 2.92 9.22
C PRO A 38 10.94 3.91 9.73
N ASN A 39 12.19 3.75 9.31
CA ASN A 39 13.27 4.66 9.69
C ASN A 39 13.09 6.09 9.13
N LEU A 40 12.33 6.26 8.03
CA LEU A 40 11.97 7.59 7.55
C LEU A 40 10.99 8.27 8.52
N VAL A 41 10.01 7.52 9.04
CA VAL A 41 9.06 8.01 10.05
C VAL A 41 9.77 8.36 11.36
N LYS A 42 10.61 7.47 11.88
CA LYS A 42 11.43 7.71 13.09
C LYS A 42 12.30 8.96 12.93
N LYS A 43 12.90 9.14 11.74
CA LYS A 43 13.67 10.34 11.43
C LYS A 43 12.83 11.61 11.49
N ALA A 44 11.61 11.58 10.93
CA ALA A 44 10.71 12.72 10.95
C ALA A 44 10.25 13.06 12.38
N ILE A 45 9.84 12.06 13.17
CA ILE A 45 9.46 12.21 14.58
C ILE A 45 10.61 12.87 15.37
N LYS A 46 11.83 12.34 15.22
CA LYS A 46 13.01 12.87 15.91
C LYS A 46 13.36 14.29 15.45
N GLN A 47 13.33 14.57 14.15
CA GLN A 47 13.70 15.87 13.58
C GLN A 47 12.74 16.98 13.98
N LEU A 48 11.45 16.65 14.15
CA LEU A 48 10.40 17.59 14.53
C LEU A 48 10.08 17.56 16.03
N HIS A 49 10.80 16.73 16.80
CA HIS A 49 10.61 16.55 18.26
C HIS A 49 9.15 16.22 18.64
N LEU A 50 8.48 15.38 17.82
CA LEU A 50 7.08 15.03 18.04
C LEU A 50 6.90 14.21 19.33
N THR A 51 5.81 14.47 20.01
CA THR A 51 5.44 13.89 21.29
C THR A 51 4.01 13.35 21.27
N LYS A 52 3.50 12.85 22.38
CA LYS A 52 2.10 12.43 22.55
C LYS A 52 1.07 13.58 22.41
N GLN A 53 1.50 14.83 22.31
CA GLN A 53 0.65 16.00 22.11
C GLN A 53 0.54 16.37 20.63
N ASP A 54 1.27 15.69 19.78
CA ASP A 54 1.29 15.89 18.35
C ASP A 54 0.45 14.84 17.65
N LEU A 55 -0.06 15.18 16.47
CA LEU A 55 -0.78 14.26 15.60
C LEU A 55 0.00 14.07 14.30
N VAL A 56 0.21 12.83 13.93
CA VAL A 56 0.75 12.43 12.63
C VAL A 56 -0.37 11.89 11.75
N ILE A 57 -0.43 12.31 10.48
CA ILE A 57 -1.42 11.80 9.53
C ILE A 57 -0.76 11.14 8.32
N ASP A 58 -1.33 10.02 7.85
CA ASP A 58 -0.98 9.38 6.58
C ASP A 58 -2.25 9.15 5.75
N PRO A 59 -2.52 9.98 4.73
CA PRO A 59 -3.69 9.84 3.88
C PRO A 59 -3.60 8.65 2.89
N PHE A 60 -2.46 7.95 2.80
CA PHE A 60 -2.25 6.76 1.99
C PHE A 60 -1.54 5.69 2.79
N ASN A 61 -2.16 5.31 3.91
CA ASN A 61 -1.54 4.54 5.00
C ASN A 61 -1.03 3.14 4.58
N GLY A 62 -1.53 2.59 3.48
CA GLY A 62 -1.15 1.26 3.01
C GLY A 62 -1.25 0.22 4.12
N SER A 63 -0.18 -0.53 4.33
CA SER A 63 -0.07 -1.54 5.39
C SER A 63 0.32 -0.98 6.76
N GLY A 64 0.24 0.35 6.96
CA GLY A 64 0.43 0.99 8.25
C GLY A 64 1.87 1.26 8.66
N THR A 65 2.78 1.54 7.73
CA THR A 65 4.18 1.84 8.11
C THR A 65 4.26 3.05 9.04
N VAL A 66 3.53 4.12 8.72
CA VAL A 66 3.52 5.35 9.52
C VAL A 66 2.83 5.11 10.86
N THR A 67 1.60 4.62 10.81
CA THR A 67 0.77 4.46 12.01
C THR A 67 1.35 3.44 12.99
N LEU A 68 1.89 2.31 12.52
CA LEU A 68 2.58 1.35 13.39
C LEU A 68 3.86 1.94 14.00
N THR A 69 4.65 2.69 13.22
CA THR A 69 5.86 3.33 13.76
C THR A 69 5.51 4.36 14.82
N CYS A 70 4.52 5.21 14.57
CA CYS A 70 4.02 6.18 15.55
C CYS A 70 3.51 5.49 16.82
N ALA A 71 2.73 4.41 16.67
CA ALA A 71 2.21 3.63 17.79
C ALA A 71 3.32 3.04 18.68
N LEU A 72 4.39 2.54 18.08
CA LEU A 72 5.57 2.02 18.78
C LEU A 72 6.38 3.15 19.48
N GLU A 73 6.45 4.32 18.87
CA GLU A 73 7.15 5.49 19.45
C GLU A 73 6.27 6.26 20.45
N GLY A 74 4.96 5.99 20.56
CA GLY A 74 4.01 6.65 21.47
C GLY A 74 3.57 8.03 20.98
N VAL A 75 3.45 8.21 19.66
CA VAL A 75 2.98 9.42 19.00
C VAL A 75 1.60 9.16 18.38
N PRO A 76 0.55 9.93 18.72
CA PRO A 76 -0.78 9.79 18.12
C PRO A 76 -0.76 9.88 16.61
N SER A 77 -1.52 9.00 15.94
CA SER A 77 -1.57 9.02 14.48
C SER A 77 -2.90 8.57 13.90
N VAL A 78 -3.20 9.10 12.71
CA VAL A 78 -4.35 8.75 11.88
C VAL A 78 -3.87 8.26 10.53
N GLY A 79 -4.31 7.09 10.13
CA GLY A 79 -4.05 6.51 8.81
C GLY A 79 -5.35 6.35 8.02
N ILE A 80 -5.38 6.81 6.78
CA ILE A 80 -6.52 6.63 5.89
C ILE A 80 -6.09 5.69 4.76
N GLU A 81 -6.89 4.66 4.50
CA GLU A 81 -6.57 3.66 3.48
C GLU A 81 -7.86 3.18 2.80
N VAL A 82 -7.91 3.30 1.49
CA VAL A 82 -9.09 2.94 0.71
C VAL A 82 -9.22 1.44 0.50
N ASN A 83 -8.11 0.71 0.45
CA ASN A 83 -8.12 -0.74 0.26
C ASN A 83 -8.40 -1.43 1.60
N PRO A 84 -9.55 -2.15 1.75
CA PRO A 84 -9.95 -2.74 3.03
C PRO A 84 -8.98 -3.80 3.54
N PHE A 85 -8.25 -4.50 2.65
CA PHE A 85 -7.23 -5.45 3.07
C PHE A 85 -6.01 -4.76 3.67
N THR A 86 -5.48 -3.71 3.04
CA THR A 86 -4.33 -2.98 3.60
C THR A 86 -4.69 -2.19 4.85
N ALA A 87 -5.91 -1.64 4.93
CA ALA A 87 -6.43 -1.06 6.17
C ALA A 87 -6.53 -2.10 7.30
N PHE A 88 -6.99 -3.31 6.99
CA PHE A 88 -7.00 -4.45 7.92
C PHE A 88 -5.59 -4.80 8.41
N ILE A 89 -4.59 -4.89 7.51
CA ILE A 89 -3.19 -5.13 7.90
C ILE A 89 -2.71 -4.05 8.87
N ALA A 90 -2.93 -2.78 8.53
CA ALA A 90 -2.49 -1.65 9.33
C ALA A 90 -3.07 -1.70 10.75
N LYS A 91 -4.37 -1.98 10.85
CA LYS A 91 -5.09 -2.10 12.13
C LYS A 91 -4.59 -3.30 12.94
N THR A 92 -4.50 -4.48 12.32
CA THR A 92 -4.10 -5.73 12.99
C THR A 92 -2.70 -5.63 13.59
N LYS A 93 -1.76 -4.98 12.92
CA LYS A 93 -0.38 -4.79 13.41
C LYS A 93 -0.29 -3.94 14.68
N THR A 94 -1.33 -3.18 15.02
CA THR A 94 -1.33 -2.25 16.17
C THR A 94 -2.12 -2.78 17.38
N TYR A 95 -2.59 -4.02 17.35
CA TYR A 95 -3.31 -4.60 18.49
C TYR A 95 -2.37 -4.98 19.65
N ASN A 96 -2.84 -4.80 20.88
CA ASN A 96 -2.23 -5.32 22.07
C ASN A 96 -3.04 -6.53 22.57
N VAL A 97 -2.55 -7.74 22.28
CA VAL A 97 -3.20 -8.99 22.70
C VAL A 97 -2.35 -9.77 23.72
N GLY A 98 -3.01 -10.57 24.54
CA GLY A 98 -2.31 -11.47 25.46
C GLY A 98 -1.54 -12.57 24.71
N VAL A 99 -0.22 -12.64 24.89
CA VAL A 99 0.65 -13.63 24.23
C VAL A 99 0.18 -15.05 24.47
N LYS A 100 -0.26 -15.37 25.71
CA LYS A 100 -0.76 -16.70 26.07
C LYS A 100 -2.04 -17.05 25.31
N GLU A 101 -2.98 -16.12 25.24
CA GLU A 101 -4.25 -16.31 24.51
C GLU A 101 -3.99 -16.50 23.01
N LEU A 102 -3.18 -15.63 22.39
CA LEU A 102 -2.81 -15.75 20.99
C LEU A 102 -2.13 -17.10 20.70
N SER A 103 -1.22 -17.55 21.57
CA SER A 103 -0.54 -18.84 21.41
C SER A 103 -1.52 -20.03 21.50
N GLN A 104 -2.46 -20.00 22.45
CA GLN A 104 -3.46 -21.05 22.58
C GLN A 104 -4.40 -21.11 21.37
N CYS A 105 -4.87 -19.95 20.89
CA CYS A 105 -5.74 -19.89 19.72
C CYS A 105 -4.99 -20.32 18.44
N ALA A 106 -3.71 -19.96 18.31
CA ALA A 106 -2.86 -20.41 17.21
C ALA A 106 -2.69 -21.92 17.17
N GLN A 107 -2.48 -22.57 18.32
CA GLN A 107 -2.38 -24.03 18.40
C GLN A 107 -3.70 -24.71 18.01
N ARG A 108 -4.83 -24.21 18.51
CA ARG A 108 -6.16 -24.75 18.13
C ARG A 108 -6.44 -24.59 16.65
N LEU A 109 -6.09 -23.44 16.06
CA LEU A 109 -6.21 -23.20 14.61
C LEU A 109 -5.42 -24.24 13.81
N LEU A 110 -4.18 -24.50 14.17
CA LEU A 110 -3.33 -25.50 13.49
C LEU A 110 -3.93 -26.91 13.61
N GLN A 111 -4.40 -27.28 14.80
CA GLN A 111 -5.06 -28.58 15.04
C GLN A 111 -6.36 -28.70 14.20
N ALA A 112 -7.18 -27.67 14.16
CA ALA A 112 -8.41 -27.67 13.35
C ALA A 112 -8.10 -27.89 11.86
N ILE A 113 -7.11 -27.19 11.30
CA ILE A 113 -6.69 -27.37 9.91
C ILE A 113 -6.15 -28.78 9.67
N GLU A 114 -5.36 -29.33 10.58
CA GLU A 114 -4.76 -30.66 10.43
C GLU A 114 -5.81 -31.76 10.40
N GLN A 115 -6.85 -31.67 11.26
CA GLN A 115 -7.91 -32.64 11.40
C GLN A 115 -9.01 -32.52 10.35
N ASP A 116 -9.19 -31.35 9.75
CA ASP A 116 -10.27 -31.08 8.81
C ASP A 116 -9.96 -31.68 7.42
N GLN A 117 -10.98 -32.30 6.83
CA GLN A 117 -10.97 -32.82 5.47
C GLN A 117 -11.93 -32.06 4.53
N THR A 118 -12.34 -30.85 4.92
CA THR A 118 -13.24 -30.01 4.13
C THR A 118 -12.64 -29.70 2.76
N THR A 119 -13.46 -29.83 1.72
CA THR A 119 -13.07 -29.48 0.36
C THR A 119 -13.61 -28.10 -0.02
N VAL A 120 -12.74 -27.25 -0.56
CA VAL A 120 -13.11 -25.90 -0.98
C VAL A 120 -13.94 -25.95 -2.24
N SER A 121 -15.25 -25.69 -2.12
CA SER A 121 -16.14 -25.56 -3.28
C SER A 121 -16.33 -24.13 -3.75
N ARG A 122 -16.30 -23.14 -2.85
CA ARG A 122 -16.64 -21.73 -3.14
C ARG A 122 -15.68 -21.01 -4.08
N TRP A 123 -14.43 -21.47 -4.16
CA TRP A 123 -13.41 -20.84 -5.03
C TRP A 123 -13.25 -21.51 -6.39
N ILE A 124 -13.90 -22.68 -6.61
CA ILE A 124 -13.90 -23.37 -7.90
C ILE A 124 -14.63 -22.51 -8.92
N GLY A 125 -13.95 -22.19 -10.02
CA GLY A 125 -14.52 -21.35 -11.08
C GLY A 125 -14.46 -19.84 -10.81
N VAL A 126 -13.99 -19.42 -9.62
CA VAL A 126 -13.75 -18.01 -9.34
C VAL A 126 -12.37 -17.59 -9.85
N SER A 127 -12.34 -16.98 -11.03
CA SER A 127 -11.07 -16.55 -11.64
C SER A 127 -10.07 -17.71 -11.76
N THR A 128 -8.77 -17.44 -11.62
CA THR A 128 -7.68 -18.42 -11.67
C THR A 128 -7.18 -18.77 -10.26
N PHE A 129 -8.02 -18.68 -9.23
CA PHE A 129 -7.57 -18.90 -7.85
C PHE A 129 -7.22 -20.37 -7.59
N THR A 130 -8.09 -21.28 -7.96
CA THR A 130 -7.85 -22.71 -7.77
C THR A 130 -8.04 -23.48 -9.07
N GLU A 131 -7.44 -24.66 -9.15
CA GLU A 131 -7.66 -25.58 -10.27
C GLU A 131 -9.14 -26.02 -10.38
N ASN A 132 -9.66 -26.06 -11.59
CA ASN A 132 -11.05 -26.47 -11.86
C ASN A 132 -11.19 -27.44 -13.04
N GLY A 133 -10.11 -28.05 -13.48
CA GLY A 133 -10.07 -29.00 -14.59
C GLY A 133 -10.07 -28.37 -16.01
N HIS A 134 -10.39 -27.08 -16.13
CA HIS A 134 -10.40 -26.35 -17.40
C HIS A 134 -9.29 -25.31 -17.51
N LEU A 135 -8.64 -24.96 -16.38
CA LEU A 135 -7.61 -23.94 -16.32
C LEU A 135 -6.23 -24.54 -16.60
N GLU A 136 -5.48 -23.90 -17.47
CA GLU A 136 -4.06 -24.22 -17.68
C GLU A 136 -3.17 -23.75 -16.52
N LYS A 137 -3.61 -22.73 -15.81
CA LYS A 137 -2.86 -22.07 -14.71
C LYS A 137 -3.82 -21.66 -13.60
N TRP A 138 -3.39 -21.91 -12.35
CA TRP A 138 -4.11 -21.50 -11.14
C TRP A 138 -3.12 -21.01 -10.08
N LEU A 139 -3.63 -20.16 -9.16
CA LEU A 139 -2.80 -19.49 -8.17
C LEU A 139 -2.51 -20.38 -6.96
N PHE A 140 -3.48 -21.17 -6.50
CA PHE A 140 -3.35 -22.05 -5.33
C PHE A 140 -3.69 -23.49 -5.71
N ASN A 141 -2.81 -24.44 -5.32
CA ASN A 141 -3.12 -25.87 -5.43
C ASN A 141 -4.29 -26.20 -4.50
N ARG A 142 -5.05 -27.22 -4.87
CA ARG A 142 -6.28 -27.65 -4.16
C ARG A 142 -6.03 -27.84 -2.67
N GLU A 143 -5.03 -28.62 -2.30
CA GLU A 143 -4.70 -28.92 -0.90
C GLU A 143 -4.35 -27.65 -0.08
N VAL A 144 -3.68 -26.67 -0.70
CA VAL A 144 -3.36 -25.39 -0.04
C VAL A 144 -4.63 -24.57 0.17
N ALA A 145 -5.50 -24.53 -0.83
CA ALA A 145 -6.76 -23.78 -0.75
C ALA A 145 -7.73 -24.40 0.26
N ASP A 146 -7.82 -25.74 0.28
CA ASP A 146 -8.66 -26.47 1.25
C ASP A 146 -8.16 -26.27 2.68
N ALA A 147 -6.84 -26.36 2.92
CA ALA A 147 -6.25 -26.10 4.23
C ALA A 147 -6.45 -24.64 4.69
N TYR A 148 -6.33 -23.69 3.79
CA TYR A 148 -6.64 -22.29 4.08
C TYR A 148 -8.11 -22.11 4.49
N GLU A 149 -9.04 -22.72 3.74
CA GLU A 149 -10.46 -22.59 3.98
C GLU A 149 -10.88 -23.20 5.32
N SER A 150 -10.32 -24.37 5.67
CA SER A 150 -10.53 -24.97 6.98
C SER A 150 -10.13 -24.00 8.11
N GLY A 151 -8.95 -23.38 7.97
CA GLY A 151 -8.52 -22.37 8.93
C GLY A 151 -9.38 -21.12 8.93
N PHE A 152 -9.83 -20.69 7.77
CA PHE A 152 -10.66 -19.48 7.65
C PHE A 152 -12.05 -19.67 8.30
N VAL A 153 -12.65 -20.84 8.13
CA VAL A 153 -13.92 -21.22 8.80
C VAL A 153 -13.73 -21.30 10.31
N TYR A 154 -12.62 -21.91 10.78
CA TYR A 154 -12.32 -22.01 12.20
C TYR A 154 -12.18 -20.65 12.91
N LEU A 155 -11.85 -19.59 12.19
CA LEU A 155 -11.78 -18.24 12.79
C LEU A 155 -13.10 -17.82 13.43
N ASP A 156 -14.25 -18.39 13.04
CA ASP A 156 -15.54 -18.05 13.62
C ASP A 156 -15.72 -18.59 15.04
N GLU A 157 -14.88 -19.55 15.45
CA GLU A 157 -14.82 -20.06 16.82
C GLU A 157 -14.03 -19.14 17.77
N ILE A 158 -13.36 -18.11 17.26
CA ILE A 158 -12.53 -17.19 18.03
C ILE A 158 -13.36 -15.99 18.48
N GLU A 159 -13.59 -15.86 19.78
CA GLU A 159 -14.38 -14.76 20.35
C GLU A 159 -13.65 -13.42 20.36
N ASN A 160 -12.35 -13.43 20.69
CA ASN A 160 -11.53 -12.22 20.71
C ASN A 160 -11.22 -11.74 19.30
N GLN A 161 -11.84 -10.63 18.88
CA GLN A 161 -11.72 -10.09 17.52
C GLN A 161 -10.28 -9.72 17.15
N GLU A 162 -9.48 -9.19 18.07
CA GLU A 162 -8.09 -8.81 17.80
C GLU A 162 -7.22 -10.05 17.56
N VAL A 163 -7.42 -11.10 18.36
CA VAL A 163 -6.76 -12.40 18.14
C VAL A 163 -7.21 -13.03 16.83
N LYS A 164 -8.53 -13.04 16.54
CA LYS A 164 -9.09 -13.49 15.27
C LYS A 164 -8.43 -12.80 14.08
N ASP A 165 -8.29 -11.48 14.14
CA ASP A 165 -7.70 -10.68 13.05
C ASP A 165 -6.20 -11.01 12.86
N ILE A 166 -5.42 -11.22 13.93
CA ILE A 166 -4.01 -11.64 13.83
C ILE A 166 -3.90 -13.01 13.16
N LEU A 167 -4.73 -13.98 13.57
CA LEU A 167 -4.75 -15.31 12.99
C LEU A 167 -5.19 -15.27 11.50
N LYS A 168 -6.18 -14.44 11.17
CA LYS A 168 -6.61 -14.20 9.79
C LYS A 168 -5.48 -13.61 8.92
N LEU A 169 -4.74 -12.65 9.46
CA LEU A 169 -3.59 -12.08 8.74
C LEU A 169 -2.49 -13.12 8.50
N ALA A 170 -2.21 -13.97 9.48
CA ALA A 170 -1.24 -15.07 9.35
C ALA A 170 -1.69 -16.09 8.28
N LEU A 171 -2.98 -16.46 8.25
CA LEU A 171 -3.56 -17.33 7.22
C LEU A 171 -3.39 -16.74 5.83
N ILE A 172 -3.80 -15.49 5.59
CA ILE A 172 -3.69 -14.81 4.29
C ILE A 172 -2.22 -14.71 3.86
N SER A 173 -1.33 -14.32 4.78
CA SER A 173 0.11 -14.22 4.50
C SER A 173 0.72 -15.57 4.10
N SER A 174 0.28 -16.65 4.75
CA SER A 174 0.73 -18.02 4.46
C SER A 174 0.20 -18.52 3.12
N LEU A 175 -1.07 -18.27 2.82
CA LEU A 175 -1.69 -18.58 1.54
C LEU A 175 -0.90 -17.94 0.38
N MET A 176 -0.59 -16.64 0.49
CA MET A 176 0.16 -15.92 -0.54
C MET A 176 1.61 -16.40 -0.66
N THR A 177 2.21 -16.90 0.42
CA THR A 177 3.54 -17.52 0.39
C THR A 177 3.50 -18.85 -0.37
N CYS A 178 2.42 -19.62 -0.24
CA CYS A 178 2.16 -20.89 -0.93
C CYS A 178 1.49 -20.73 -2.31
N ALA A 179 1.47 -19.52 -2.88
CA ALA A 179 0.94 -19.30 -4.22
C ALA A 179 1.89 -19.78 -5.32
N ASN A 180 1.35 -20.33 -6.41
CA ASN A 180 2.08 -20.79 -7.59
C ASN A 180 2.71 -19.63 -8.38
N ALA A 181 2.31 -18.41 -8.12
CA ALA A 181 2.85 -17.21 -8.75
C ALA A 181 3.30 -16.19 -7.70
N ARG A 182 4.22 -15.31 -8.08
CA ARG A 182 4.72 -14.19 -7.26
C ARG A 182 4.43 -12.87 -7.94
N ARG A 183 4.26 -11.81 -7.16
CA ARG A 183 4.16 -10.45 -7.69
C ARG A 183 5.46 -10.04 -8.36
N ASP A 184 5.38 -9.66 -9.65
CA ASP A 184 6.48 -9.14 -10.46
C ASP A 184 6.04 -7.80 -11.08
N GLY A 185 6.25 -6.71 -10.36
CA GLY A 185 5.73 -5.40 -10.74
C GLY A 185 4.20 -5.40 -10.78
N LYS A 186 3.62 -5.12 -11.98
CA LYS A 186 2.17 -4.95 -12.17
C LYS A 186 1.37 -6.25 -12.36
N CYS A 187 2.00 -7.40 -12.28
CA CYS A 187 1.35 -8.69 -12.59
C CYS A 187 1.89 -9.82 -11.72
N PHE A 188 1.18 -10.93 -11.75
CA PHE A 188 1.66 -12.20 -11.21
C PHE A 188 2.49 -12.95 -12.25
N LYS A 189 3.65 -13.45 -11.83
CA LYS A 189 4.51 -14.33 -12.61
C LYS A 189 4.57 -15.69 -11.96
N TYR A 190 4.15 -16.72 -12.71
CA TYR A 190 4.22 -18.10 -12.23
C TYR A 190 5.67 -18.51 -11.98
N ARG A 191 5.90 -19.31 -10.94
CA ARG A 191 7.20 -19.91 -10.63
C ARG A 191 7.60 -20.85 -11.76
N LYS A 192 8.90 -21.03 -12.01
CA LYS A 192 9.39 -21.81 -13.15
C LYS A 192 8.85 -23.25 -13.17
N ASN A 193 8.77 -23.90 -12.02
CA ASN A 193 8.35 -25.29 -11.87
C ASN A 193 7.06 -25.44 -11.06
N TRP A 194 6.17 -24.46 -11.09
CA TRP A 194 5.01 -24.40 -10.20
C TRP A 194 4.10 -25.65 -10.24
N LYS A 195 4.02 -26.35 -11.37
CA LYS A 195 3.26 -27.62 -11.49
C LYS A 195 3.93 -28.79 -10.79
N VAL A 196 5.24 -28.72 -10.55
CA VAL A 196 6.06 -29.80 -9.99
C VAL A 196 6.47 -29.54 -8.56
N ASP A 197 6.48 -28.26 -8.12
CA ASP A 197 6.98 -27.82 -6.80
C ASP A 197 6.16 -28.36 -5.62
N GLY A 198 5.04 -29.07 -5.88
CA GLY A 198 4.32 -29.85 -4.87
C GLY A 198 3.79 -29.06 -3.67
N LEU A 199 3.45 -27.76 -3.86
CA LEU A 199 2.82 -26.97 -2.78
C LEU A 199 1.53 -27.66 -2.32
N ASN A 200 1.51 -28.09 -1.05
CA ASN A 200 0.47 -28.92 -0.45
C ASN A 200 0.08 -28.43 0.96
N LYS A 201 -0.85 -29.12 1.59
CA LYS A 201 -1.34 -28.84 2.95
C LYS A 201 -0.21 -28.78 3.98
N GLN A 202 0.78 -29.69 3.91
CA GLN A 202 1.87 -29.72 4.90
C GLN A 202 2.81 -28.52 4.78
N ILE A 203 3.12 -28.10 3.55
CA ILE A 203 3.92 -26.90 3.31
C ILE A 203 3.16 -25.65 3.80
N PHE A 204 1.85 -25.61 3.60
CA PHE A 204 1.01 -24.54 4.10
C PHE A 204 1.00 -24.50 5.62
N LEU A 205 0.78 -25.64 6.31
CA LEU A 205 0.81 -25.74 7.77
C LEU A 205 2.15 -25.29 8.35
N LYS A 206 3.26 -25.76 7.76
CA LYS A 206 4.61 -25.30 8.17
C LYS A 206 4.74 -23.78 8.03
N THR A 207 4.35 -23.23 6.86
CA THR A 207 4.43 -21.78 6.60
C THR A 207 3.57 -21.00 7.58
N LEU A 208 2.37 -21.50 7.89
CA LEU A 208 1.47 -20.88 8.85
C LEU A 208 2.05 -20.92 10.27
N THR A 209 2.62 -22.06 10.68
CA THR A 209 3.29 -22.22 11.98
C THR A 209 4.42 -21.19 12.15
N ASP A 210 5.27 -21.04 11.14
CA ASP A 210 6.37 -20.06 11.15
C ASP A 210 5.81 -18.62 11.26
N LYS A 211 4.71 -18.30 10.56
CA LYS A 211 4.07 -16.99 10.63
C LYS A 211 3.42 -16.72 12.00
N LEU A 212 2.71 -17.68 12.54
CA LEU A 212 2.08 -17.57 13.84
C LEU A 212 3.13 -17.39 14.94
N GLN A 213 4.25 -18.11 14.87
CA GLN A 213 5.36 -17.93 15.79
C GLN A 213 5.89 -16.49 15.79
N LEU A 214 6.11 -15.90 14.60
CA LEU A 214 6.52 -14.50 14.48
C LEU A 214 5.48 -13.54 15.08
N CYS A 215 4.17 -13.80 14.88
CA CYS A 215 3.11 -12.99 15.47
C CYS A 215 3.10 -13.06 17.00
N ILE A 216 3.29 -14.27 17.57
CA ILE A 216 3.33 -14.51 19.01
C ILE A 216 4.55 -13.81 19.65
N GLU A 217 5.74 -13.93 19.05
CA GLU A 217 6.95 -13.25 19.50
C GLU A 217 6.78 -11.73 19.51
N ASP A 218 6.24 -11.18 18.45
CA ASP A 218 6.08 -9.74 18.28
C ASP A 218 4.93 -9.16 19.12
N ALA A 219 3.93 -9.97 19.49
CA ALA A 219 2.83 -9.56 20.37
C ALA A 219 3.32 -9.15 21.76
N ALA A 220 4.49 -9.65 22.19
CA ALA A 220 5.14 -9.23 23.45
C ALA A 220 5.64 -7.76 23.43
N ILE A 221 5.75 -7.14 22.24
CA ILE A 221 6.18 -5.76 22.10
C ILE A 221 4.95 -4.84 22.27
N GLU A 222 5.00 -3.99 23.28
CA GLU A 222 3.92 -3.07 23.62
C GLU A 222 3.67 -2.01 22.51
N ILE A 223 2.43 -1.83 22.15
CA ILE A 223 1.94 -0.68 21.38
C ILE A 223 1.62 0.43 22.39
N LYS A 224 2.37 1.51 22.33
CA LYS A 224 2.29 2.62 23.30
C LYS A 224 1.16 3.60 23.04
N ASP A 225 0.66 3.64 21.81
CA ASP A 225 -0.48 4.46 21.38
C ASP A 225 -1.31 3.68 20.36
N SER A 226 -2.64 3.86 20.41
CA SER A 226 -3.57 3.19 19.48
C SER A 226 -3.91 4.12 18.33
N PRO A 227 -3.37 3.91 17.13
CA PRO A 227 -3.64 4.77 15.99
C PRO A 227 -5.07 4.62 15.49
N LYS A 228 -5.64 5.68 14.94
CA LYS A 228 -6.93 5.63 14.28
C LYS A 228 -6.74 5.23 12.82
N ILE A 229 -7.22 4.05 12.44
CA ILE A 229 -7.17 3.55 11.07
C ILE A 229 -8.55 3.65 10.43
N ILE A 230 -8.64 4.39 9.32
CA ILE A 230 -9.88 4.70 8.61
C ILE A 230 -9.87 4.01 7.26
N SER A 231 -10.85 3.15 7.01
CA SER A 231 -11.05 2.54 5.69
C SER A 231 -11.93 3.47 4.85
N ALA A 232 -11.32 4.37 4.08
CA ALA A 232 -12.03 5.38 3.29
C ALA A 232 -11.16 5.94 2.15
N ASP A 233 -11.82 6.62 1.21
CA ASP A 233 -11.15 7.47 0.23
C ASP A 233 -10.66 8.75 0.93
N SER A 234 -9.36 9.01 0.84
CA SER A 234 -8.71 10.15 1.49
C SER A 234 -9.23 11.50 0.99
N ARG A 235 -9.68 11.57 -0.27
CA ARG A 235 -10.22 12.81 -0.86
C ARG A 235 -11.48 13.25 -0.13
N THR A 236 -12.40 12.31 0.12
CA THR A 236 -13.68 12.60 0.78
C THR A 236 -13.58 12.60 2.30
N TYR A 237 -12.75 11.73 2.88
CA TYR A 237 -12.61 11.67 4.33
C TYR A 237 -11.96 12.93 4.90
N LEU A 238 -10.86 13.38 4.32
CA LEU A 238 -10.16 14.59 4.78
C LEU A 238 -11.04 15.84 4.68
N GLU A 239 -11.87 15.94 3.64
CA GLU A 239 -12.77 17.09 3.46
C GLU A 239 -13.82 17.20 4.56
N ASN A 240 -14.26 16.06 5.09
CA ASN A 240 -15.33 15.98 6.09
C ASN A 240 -14.84 15.85 7.55
N SER A 241 -13.52 15.71 7.78
CA SER A 241 -12.92 15.49 9.10
C SER A 241 -12.05 16.67 9.51
N CYS A 242 -12.66 17.77 10.00
CA CYS A 242 -11.95 19.04 10.24
C CYS A 242 -11.42 19.25 11.67
N ASP A 243 -11.60 18.31 12.61
CA ASP A 243 -11.47 18.65 14.04
C ASP A 243 -10.03 18.52 14.58
N ASP A 244 -9.20 17.65 14.03
CA ASP A 244 -7.86 17.40 14.57
C ASP A 244 -6.75 18.00 13.68
N LYS A 245 -6.08 19.02 14.19
CA LYS A 245 -4.93 19.63 13.53
C LYS A 245 -3.68 18.76 13.66
N PHE A 246 -3.03 18.40 12.55
CA PHE A 246 -1.80 17.61 12.56
C PHE A 246 -0.52 18.46 12.62
N SER A 247 0.53 17.90 13.19
CA SER A 247 1.89 18.47 13.22
C SER A 247 2.78 17.93 12.09
N LEU A 248 2.53 16.69 11.63
CA LEU A 248 3.23 16.05 10.52
C LEU A 248 2.25 15.24 9.67
N CYS A 249 2.30 15.45 8.36
CA CYS A 249 1.82 14.47 7.38
C CYS A 249 3.05 13.78 6.76
N ILE A 250 3.10 12.45 6.77
CA ILE A 250 4.14 11.68 6.07
C ILE A 250 3.48 10.56 5.30
N THR A 251 3.71 10.51 3.97
CA THR A 251 2.91 9.66 3.10
C THR A 251 3.62 9.32 1.79
N SER A 252 3.14 8.26 1.13
CA SER A 252 3.51 7.90 -0.23
C SER A 252 2.25 7.62 -1.05
N PRO A 253 1.74 8.59 -1.82
CA PRO A 253 0.55 8.41 -2.64
C PRO A 253 0.80 7.36 -3.75
N PRO A 254 -0.25 6.77 -4.33
CA PRO A 254 -0.12 5.95 -5.52
C PRO A 254 0.71 6.67 -6.59
N TYR A 255 1.68 5.95 -7.19
CA TYR A 255 2.56 6.57 -8.20
C TYR A 255 1.84 6.71 -9.54
N LEU A 256 2.13 7.78 -10.25
CA LEU A 256 1.61 8.06 -11.59
C LEU A 256 2.25 7.12 -12.64
N ASN A 257 1.98 5.83 -12.54
CA ASN A 257 2.64 4.80 -13.34
C ASN A 257 1.69 3.76 -13.95
N THR A 258 0.37 4.01 -13.94
CA THR A 258 -0.67 3.09 -14.42
C THR A 258 -0.75 1.76 -13.62
N PHE A 259 -0.32 1.75 -12.38
CA PHE A 259 -0.38 0.58 -11.50
C PHE A 259 -1.72 0.55 -10.77
N ASP A 260 -2.49 -0.52 -10.99
CA ASP A 260 -3.73 -0.78 -10.27
C ASP A 260 -3.45 -1.63 -9.04
N TYR A 261 -3.44 -1.00 -7.87
CA TYR A 261 -3.19 -1.67 -6.59
C TYR A 261 -4.33 -2.63 -6.21
N THR A 262 -5.54 -2.40 -6.69
CA THR A 262 -6.68 -3.29 -6.39
C THR A 262 -6.54 -4.63 -7.11
N ASP A 263 -5.98 -4.63 -8.31
CA ASP A 263 -5.77 -5.86 -9.08
C ASP A 263 -4.63 -6.71 -8.51
N ILE A 264 -3.52 -6.08 -8.10
CA ILE A 264 -2.35 -6.82 -7.57
C ILE A 264 -2.63 -7.43 -6.18
N TYR A 265 -3.58 -6.89 -5.41
CA TYR A 265 -4.04 -7.42 -4.13
C TYR A 265 -5.40 -8.14 -4.22
N ARG A 266 -5.87 -8.42 -5.45
CA ARG A 266 -7.11 -9.13 -5.70
C ARG A 266 -7.20 -10.50 -4.98
N PRO A 267 -6.16 -11.36 -4.95
CA PRO A 267 -6.24 -12.61 -4.22
C PRO A 267 -6.55 -12.42 -2.74
N GLU A 268 -5.87 -11.50 -2.07
CA GLU A 268 -6.10 -11.24 -0.64
C GLU A 268 -7.46 -10.62 -0.38
N LEU A 269 -7.91 -9.73 -1.28
CA LEU A 269 -9.24 -9.13 -1.17
C LEU A 269 -10.34 -10.18 -1.20
N PHE A 270 -10.28 -11.13 -2.14
CA PHE A 270 -11.28 -12.18 -2.28
C PHE A 270 -11.11 -13.27 -1.21
N MET A 271 -9.91 -13.84 -1.08
CA MET A 271 -9.65 -14.93 -0.15
C MET A 271 -9.85 -14.48 1.31
N GLY A 272 -9.52 -13.24 1.63
CA GLY A 272 -9.74 -12.64 2.95
C GLY A 272 -11.19 -12.23 3.21
N GLY A 273 -12.11 -12.36 2.25
CA GLY A 273 -13.51 -11.97 2.41
C GLY A 273 -13.73 -10.45 2.54
N PHE A 274 -12.85 -9.64 1.98
CA PHE A 274 -13.00 -8.17 1.96
C PHE A 274 -13.85 -7.69 0.79
N ILE A 275 -13.90 -8.46 -0.28
CA ILE A 275 -14.79 -8.31 -1.43
C ILE A 275 -15.27 -9.69 -1.89
N HIS A 276 -16.46 -9.74 -2.50
CA HIS A 276 -17.13 -10.98 -2.86
C HIS A 276 -17.33 -11.15 -4.38
N ASN A 277 -17.24 -10.06 -5.13
CA ASN A 277 -17.50 -10.07 -6.58
C ASN A 277 -16.73 -8.98 -7.32
N ASN A 278 -16.75 -9.04 -8.65
CA ASN A 278 -16.04 -8.08 -9.50
C ASN A 278 -16.66 -6.68 -9.47
N GLU A 279 -17.93 -6.53 -9.13
CA GLU A 279 -18.59 -5.23 -8.99
C GLU A 279 -18.05 -4.48 -7.78
N GLU A 280 -17.91 -5.17 -6.63
CA GLU A 280 -17.28 -4.60 -5.43
C GLU A 280 -15.82 -4.22 -5.69
N LEU A 281 -15.06 -5.07 -6.42
CA LEU A 281 -13.70 -4.73 -6.85
C LEU A 281 -13.67 -3.47 -7.72
N TYR A 282 -14.64 -3.33 -8.64
CA TYR A 282 -14.72 -2.16 -9.50
C TYR A 282 -15.09 -0.89 -8.72
N ARG A 283 -16.02 -0.98 -7.76
CA ARG A 283 -16.36 0.13 -6.84
C ARG A 283 -15.16 0.55 -5.99
N LEU A 284 -14.41 -0.42 -5.45
CA LEU A 284 -13.16 -0.12 -4.74
C LEU A 284 -12.17 0.64 -5.63
N ARG A 285 -12.02 0.21 -6.89
CA ARG A 285 -11.15 0.85 -7.87
C ARG A 285 -11.53 2.30 -8.15
N LEU A 286 -12.84 2.61 -8.21
CA LEU A 286 -13.32 3.98 -8.39
C LEU A 286 -12.98 4.92 -7.24
N ASN A 287 -12.78 4.40 -6.04
CA ASN A 287 -12.41 5.15 -4.84
C ASN A 287 -10.89 5.35 -4.69
N THR A 288 -10.07 4.78 -5.58
CA THR A 288 -8.62 5.02 -5.58
C THR A 288 -8.27 6.34 -6.27
N VAL A 289 -7.08 6.88 -5.98
CA VAL A 289 -6.51 8.00 -6.74
C VAL A 289 -6.40 7.61 -8.22
N ARG A 290 -6.72 8.54 -9.13
CA ARG A 290 -6.79 8.33 -10.57
C ARG A 290 -5.40 8.19 -11.21
N SER A 291 -4.61 7.21 -10.76
CA SER A 291 -3.23 6.94 -11.20
C SER A 291 -3.09 5.86 -12.27
N HIS A 292 -4.20 5.26 -12.71
CA HIS A 292 -4.24 4.18 -13.71
C HIS A 292 -5.42 4.34 -14.69
N VAL A 293 -5.49 3.49 -15.71
CA VAL A 293 -6.49 3.59 -16.79
C VAL A 293 -7.56 2.49 -16.77
N GLN A 294 -7.64 1.69 -15.69
CA GLN A 294 -8.50 0.51 -15.62
C GLN A 294 -9.93 0.82 -15.12
N ALA A 295 -10.21 2.06 -14.73
CA ALA A 295 -11.55 2.49 -14.37
C ALA A 295 -12.03 3.67 -15.23
N ALA A 296 -13.34 3.88 -15.27
CA ALA A 296 -13.97 5.00 -15.94
C ALA A 296 -14.37 6.05 -14.88
N TRP A 297 -13.46 6.93 -14.56
CA TRP A 297 -13.72 8.08 -13.69
C TRP A 297 -14.34 9.24 -14.45
N PRO A 298 -15.00 10.18 -13.74
CA PRO A 298 -15.35 11.48 -14.30
C PRO A 298 -14.11 12.20 -14.85
N ASN A 299 -14.28 12.94 -15.92
CA ASN A 299 -13.20 13.75 -16.49
C ASN A 299 -12.72 14.79 -15.47
N PRO A 300 -11.41 15.04 -15.39
CA PRO A 300 -10.87 16.10 -14.54
C PRO A 300 -11.30 17.49 -15.06
N VAL A 301 -11.49 18.42 -14.14
CA VAL A 301 -11.90 19.80 -14.40
C VAL A 301 -10.70 20.75 -14.32
N GLU A 302 -9.90 20.60 -13.23
CA GLU A 302 -8.71 21.42 -13.00
C GLU A 302 -7.60 21.09 -14.00
N HIS A 303 -6.90 22.11 -14.49
CA HIS A 303 -5.90 21.95 -15.55
C HIS A 303 -4.65 22.80 -15.36
N ASP A 304 -4.54 23.55 -14.25
CA ASP A 304 -3.33 24.32 -13.91
C ASP A 304 -2.66 23.77 -12.64
N PHE A 305 -1.55 23.07 -12.86
CA PHE A 305 -0.71 22.50 -11.79
C PHE A 305 0.74 23.01 -11.89
N GLY A 306 0.91 24.19 -12.47
CA GLY A 306 2.19 24.88 -12.59
C GLY A 306 2.99 24.54 -13.86
N LYS A 307 4.11 25.24 -14.02
CA LYS A 307 4.90 25.24 -15.27
C LYS A 307 5.46 23.87 -15.69
N TYR A 308 5.81 23.02 -14.74
CA TYR A 308 6.32 21.68 -15.05
C TYR A 308 5.22 20.81 -15.64
N TYR A 309 4.01 20.89 -15.10
CA TYR A 309 2.84 20.21 -15.62
C TYR A 309 2.48 20.69 -17.03
N THR A 310 2.37 22.00 -17.26
CA THR A 310 2.03 22.59 -18.57
C THR A 310 2.97 22.10 -19.66
N ARG A 311 4.29 22.11 -19.39
CA ARG A 311 5.31 21.61 -20.33
C ARG A 311 5.13 20.12 -20.65
N VAL A 312 4.88 19.30 -19.65
CA VAL A 312 4.70 17.84 -19.80
C VAL A 312 3.43 17.54 -20.55
N MET A 313 2.31 18.18 -20.18
CA MET A 313 1.02 17.94 -20.83
C MET A 313 1.04 18.34 -22.30
N LYS A 314 1.67 19.47 -22.65
CA LYS A 314 1.85 19.85 -24.04
C LYS A 314 2.58 18.75 -24.80
N HIS A 315 3.71 18.24 -24.28
CA HIS A 315 4.47 17.18 -24.94
C HIS A 315 3.64 15.88 -25.09
N ILE A 316 2.93 15.47 -24.04
CA ILE A 316 2.08 14.26 -24.06
C ILE A 316 0.97 14.38 -25.12
N LEU A 317 0.34 15.57 -25.23
CA LEU A 317 -0.71 15.84 -26.21
C LEU A 317 -0.16 15.89 -27.65
N ASP A 318 1.05 16.46 -27.84
CA ASP A 318 1.70 16.50 -29.16
C ASP A 318 2.18 15.11 -29.64
N HIS A 319 2.29 14.11 -28.74
CA HIS A 319 2.83 12.77 -29.03
C HIS A 319 1.88 11.64 -28.57
N GLN A 320 0.56 11.82 -28.73
CA GLN A 320 -0.44 10.83 -28.28
C GLN A 320 -0.33 9.48 -29.00
N ASP A 321 0.19 9.48 -30.21
CA ASP A 321 0.48 8.28 -31.02
C ASP A 321 1.52 7.35 -30.34
N GLN A 322 2.41 7.90 -29.51
CA GLN A 322 3.43 7.15 -28.76
C GLN A 322 2.93 6.61 -27.42
N LEU A 323 1.66 6.84 -27.07
CA LEU A 323 1.09 6.36 -25.80
C LEU A 323 0.53 4.93 -25.95
N MET A 324 0.69 4.13 -24.92
CA MET A 324 0.08 2.80 -24.87
C MET A 324 -1.45 2.83 -24.72
N CYS A 325 -2.02 3.95 -24.28
CA CYS A 325 -3.45 4.15 -24.10
C CYS A 325 -3.80 5.64 -24.28
N LYS A 326 -4.84 5.91 -25.09
CA LYS A 326 -5.32 7.28 -25.37
C LYS A 326 -5.89 8.00 -24.13
N ARG A 327 -6.20 7.27 -23.05
CA ARG A 327 -6.67 7.85 -21.77
C ARG A 327 -5.56 8.39 -20.87
N ILE A 328 -4.28 8.18 -21.22
CA ILE A 328 -3.15 8.64 -20.40
C ILE A 328 -3.16 10.15 -20.14
N PRO A 329 -3.42 11.05 -21.10
CA PRO A 329 -3.47 12.49 -20.83
C PRO A 329 -4.49 12.84 -19.76
N LEU A 330 -5.72 12.30 -19.85
CA LEU A 330 -6.78 12.52 -18.85
C LEU A 330 -6.40 11.93 -17.49
N MET A 331 -5.78 10.76 -17.46
CA MET A 331 -5.29 10.16 -16.23
C MET A 331 -4.21 11.03 -15.55
N VAL A 332 -3.27 11.58 -16.31
CA VAL A 332 -2.23 12.47 -15.78
C VAL A 332 -2.84 13.73 -15.19
N GLN A 333 -3.80 14.34 -15.88
CA GLN A 333 -4.54 15.50 -15.39
C GLN A 333 -5.32 15.18 -14.11
N ALA A 334 -6.09 14.09 -14.12
CA ALA A 334 -6.90 13.64 -13.00
C ALA A 334 -6.06 13.31 -11.75
N TYR A 335 -4.89 12.72 -11.93
CA TYR A 335 -3.97 12.44 -10.84
C TYR A 335 -3.53 13.73 -10.12
N PHE A 336 -3.14 14.76 -10.87
CA PHE A 336 -2.71 16.02 -10.25
C PHE A 336 -3.87 16.82 -9.67
N GLU A 337 -5.07 16.70 -10.21
CA GLU A 337 -6.30 17.24 -9.61
C GLU A 337 -6.58 16.57 -8.25
N ASP A 338 -6.50 15.24 -8.16
CA ASP A 338 -6.64 14.50 -6.89
C ASP A 338 -5.58 14.94 -5.87
N MET A 339 -4.32 15.06 -6.29
CA MET A 339 -3.24 15.51 -5.40
C MET A 339 -3.40 16.96 -4.95
N GLN A 340 -3.90 17.85 -5.82
CA GLN A 340 -4.19 19.22 -5.45
C GLN A 340 -5.33 19.30 -4.43
N HIS A 341 -6.38 18.53 -4.62
CA HIS A 341 -7.51 18.44 -3.68
C HIS A 341 -7.02 17.99 -2.29
N ILE A 342 -6.26 16.91 -2.21
CA ILE A 342 -5.70 16.38 -0.97
C ILE A 342 -4.77 17.41 -0.31
N LEU A 343 -3.86 18.03 -1.05
CA LEU A 343 -2.95 19.04 -0.49
C LEU A 343 -3.68 20.29 0.02
N ARG A 344 -4.76 20.72 -0.68
CA ARG A 344 -5.60 21.83 -0.22
C ARG A 344 -6.26 21.52 1.11
N THR A 345 -6.80 20.32 1.26
CA THR A 345 -7.45 19.88 2.51
C THR A 345 -6.42 19.72 3.64
N LEU A 346 -5.27 19.12 3.34
CA LEU A 346 -4.16 19.02 4.30
C LEU A 346 -3.68 20.39 4.76
N TYR A 347 -3.64 21.42 3.87
CA TYR A 347 -3.26 22.78 4.26
C TYR A 347 -4.22 23.36 5.30
N VAL A 348 -5.52 23.13 5.14
CA VAL A 348 -6.54 23.58 6.09
C VAL A 348 -6.40 22.90 7.45
N GLN A 349 -6.08 21.59 7.46
CA GLN A 349 -5.94 20.77 8.67
C GLN A 349 -4.57 20.82 9.33
N ALA A 350 -3.57 21.43 8.70
CA ALA A 350 -2.23 21.53 9.27
C ALA A 350 -2.20 22.53 10.45
N LYS A 351 -1.43 22.26 11.50
CA LYS A 351 -1.02 23.26 12.50
C LYS A 351 -0.09 24.29 11.86
N GLU A 352 0.05 25.44 12.47
CA GLU A 352 1.15 26.35 12.15
C GLU A 352 2.49 25.61 12.31
N ASP A 353 3.43 25.80 11.40
CA ASP A 353 4.71 25.07 11.30
C ASP A 353 4.62 23.58 10.96
N ALA A 354 3.44 23.00 10.75
CA ALA A 354 3.29 21.61 10.34
C ALA A 354 4.03 21.32 9.03
N GLN A 355 4.56 20.10 8.92
CA GLN A 355 5.23 19.65 7.70
C GLN A 355 4.47 18.54 7.01
N VAL A 356 4.57 18.53 5.66
CA VAL A 356 4.05 17.46 4.80
C VAL A 356 5.23 16.86 4.05
N TRP A 357 5.52 15.58 4.34
CA TRP A 357 6.59 14.81 3.73
C TRP A 357 5.99 13.81 2.75
N ILE A 358 6.28 13.94 1.46
CA ILE A 358 5.70 13.10 0.41
C ILE A 358 6.81 12.34 -0.30
N VAL A 359 6.78 11.01 -0.21
CA VAL A 359 7.65 10.12 -0.99
C VAL A 359 6.94 9.82 -2.31
N VAL A 360 7.56 10.18 -3.43
CA VAL A 360 6.95 10.03 -4.76
C VAL A 360 8.00 9.74 -5.82
N SER A 361 7.62 8.96 -6.83
CA SER A 361 8.46 8.71 -7.99
C SER A 361 8.07 9.60 -9.16
N THR A 362 9.05 10.05 -9.95
CA THR A 362 8.79 10.56 -11.30
C THR A 362 8.19 9.45 -12.17
N SER A 363 7.58 9.83 -13.28
CA SER A 363 7.04 8.92 -14.28
C SER A 363 7.57 9.25 -15.67
N ALA A 364 7.14 8.53 -16.71
CA ALA A 364 7.51 8.85 -18.07
C ALA A 364 6.43 8.41 -19.07
N TYR A 365 6.05 9.32 -19.95
CA TYR A 365 5.09 9.09 -21.02
C TYR A 365 5.58 9.73 -22.33
N ALA A 366 5.31 9.11 -23.45
CA ALA A 366 5.74 9.56 -24.77
C ALA A 366 7.22 9.96 -24.83
N GLY A 367 8.11 9.16 -24.19
CA GLY A 367 9.54 9.41 -24.18
C GLY A 367 10.02 10.57 -23.30
N MET A 368 9.12 11.27 -22.58
CA MET A 368 9.44 12.37 -21.68
C MET A 368 9.25 12.02 -20.21
N GLU A 369 10.19 12.44 -19.34
CA GLU A 369 10.02 12.34 -17.88
C GLU A 369 8.93 13.30 -17.40
N VAL A 370 8.00 12.79 -16.58
CA VAL A 370 7.03 13.57 -15.82
C VAL A 370 7.61 13.82 -14.43
N PRO A 371 8.07 15.01 -14.11
CA PRO A 371 8.69 15.33 -12.81
C PRO A 371 7.63 15.53 -11.73
N VAL A 372 6.98 14.42 -11.32
CA VAL A 372 5.86 14.40 -10.35
C VAL A 372 6.25 15.13 -9.07
N ASP A 373 7.46 14.93 -8.58
CA ASP A 373 8.00 15.58 -7.38
C ASP A 373 8.00 17.13 -7.48
N ARG A 374 8.35 17.67 -8.65
CA ARG A 374 8.34 19.12 -8.88
C ARG A 374 6.92 19.66 -9.07
N ILE A 375 6.06 18.90 -9.76
CA ILE A 375 4.65 19.28 -9.96
C ILE A 375 3.93 19.31 -8.61
N ILE A 376 4.13 18.31 -7.74
CA ILE A 376 3.61 18.31 -6.36
C ILE A 376 4.14 19.51 -5.57
N GLY A 377 5.43 19.87 -5.75
CA GLY A 377 5.99 21.08 -5.15
C GLY A 377 5.33 22.37 -5.63
N ASP A 378 5.00 22.48 -6.93
CA ASP A 378 4.27 23.64 -7.47
C ASP A 378 2.81 23.66 -6.98
N ILE A 379 2.11 22.51 -6.93
CA ILE A 379 0.78 22.37 -6.34
C ILE A 379 0.81 22.77 -4.85
N GLY A 380 1.78 22.28 -4.07
CA GLY A 380 1.91 22.64 -2.67
C GLY A 380 2.00 24.15 -2.46
N LYS A 381 2.78 24.85 -3.28
CA LYS A 381 2.86 26.31 -3.25
C LYS A 381 1.56 26.99 -3.64
N SER A 382 0.85 26.48 -4.65
CA SER A 382 -0.41 27.08 -5.11
C SER A 382 -1.53 26.99 -4.07
N VAL A 383 -1.50 25.97 -3.19
CA VAL A 383 -2.49 25.79 -2.11
C VAL A 383 -2.07 26.46 -0.79
N GLY A 384 -0.89 27.07 -0.71
CA GLY A 384 -0.45 27.89 0.42
C GLY A 384 0.78 27.38 1.19
N PHE A 385 1.26 26.16 0.93
CA PHE A 385 2.48 25.67 1.58
C PHE A 385 3.74 26.34 1.08
N GLU A 386 4.73 26.46 1.93
CA GLU A 386 6.10 26.74 1.54
C GLU A 386 6.81 25.44 1.11
N LEU A 387 7.37 25.40 -0.11
CA LEU A 387 8.21 24.29 -0.53
C LEU A 387 9.60 24.41 0.10
N LYS A 388 9.89 23.58 1.10
CA LYS A 388 11.20 23.58 1.78
C LYS A 388 12.25 22.86 0.96
N ARG A 389 11.94 21.68 0.42
CA ARG A 389 12.93 20.85 -0.25
C ARG A 389 12.32 19.78 -1.16
N VAL A 390 13.03 19.47 -2.25
CA VAL A 390 12.85 18.23 -3.00
C VAL A 390 14.19 17.49 -2.97
N SER A 391 14.21 16.28 -2.41
CA SER A 391 15.42 15.49 -2.24
C SER A 391 15.31 14.17 -2.99
N LYS A 392 16.22 13.90 -3.91
CA LYS A 392 16.34 12.60 -4.56
C LYS A 392 16.79 11.56 -3.53
N MET A 393 16.01 10.51 -3.37
CA MET A 393 16.28 9.38 -2.48
C MET A 393 17.03 8.27 -3.22
N ARG A 394 16.55 7.88 -4.41
CA ARG A 394 17.21 6.87 -5.26
C ARG A 394 16.80 6.99 -6.73
N ASP A 395 17.52 6.26 -7.58
CA ASP A 395 17.09 5.96 -8.94
C ASP A 395 16.35 4.63 -8.98
N ILE A 396 15.23 4.60 -9.71
CA ILE A 396 14.43 3.42 -9.99
C ILE A 396 14.64 3.05 -11.46
N ARG A 397 15.11 1.84 -11.72
CA ARG A 397 15.24 1.36 -13.10
C ARG A 397 13.86 1.19 -13.73
N LYS A 398 13.62 1.88 -14.83
CA LYS A 398 12.38 1.77 -15.60
C LYS A 398 12.36 0.45 -16.37
N ARG A 399 11.21 -0.25 -16.35
CA ARG A 399 11.02 -1.43 -17.21
C ARG A 399 10.97 -0.97 -18.66
N LYS A 400 11.83 -1.54 -19.50
CA LYS A 400 11.84 -1.24 -20.94
C LYS A 400 10.61 -1.86 -21.62
N THR A 401 9.88 -1.05 -22.36
CA THR A 401 8.75 -1.44 -23.22
C THR A 401 8.89 -0.66 -24.53
N LYS A 402 8.14 -1.00 -25.56
CA LYS A 402 8.11 -0.24 -26.82
C LYS A 402 7.73 1.24 -26.65
N TYR A 403 7.08 1.58 -25.54
CA TYR A 403 6.67 2.96 -25.20
C TYR A 403 7.63 3.68 -24.24
N SER A 404 8.76 3.05 -23.90
CA SER A 404 9.65 3.58 -22.84
C SER A 404 10.50 4.77 -23.28
N GLY A 405 10.67 4.97 -24.59
CA GLY A 405 11.66 5.94 -25.09
C GLY A 405 13.07 5.64 -24.55
N ASN A 406 13.91 6.66 -24.49
CA ASN A 406 15.31 6.56 -24.03
C ASN A 406 15.49 6.81 -22.52
N ILE A 407 14.42 6.67 -21.72
CA ILE A 407 14.49 6.89 -20.28
C ILE A 407 14.74 5.55 -19.59
N ASP A 408 15.95 5.37 -19.05
CA ASP A 408 16.35 4.15 -18.33
C ASP A 408 16.04 4.20 -16.83
N PHE A 409 16.06 5.39 -16.24
CA PHE A 409 15.86 5.60 -14.81
C PHE A 409 14.82 6.66 -14.52
N LEU A 410 14.06 6.45 -13.47
CA LEU A 410 13.16 7.40 -12.84
C LEU A 410 13.72 7.75 -11.47
N ARG A 411 13.33 8.89 -10.95
CA ARG A 411 13.77 9.37 -9.65
C ARG A 411 12.69 9.20 -8.61
N GLU A 412 13.02 8.59 -7.46
CA GLU A 412 12.20 8.64 -6.27
C GLU A 412 12.71 9.74 -5.35
N SER A 413 11.81 10.60 -4.91
CA SER A 413 12.12 11.81 -4.18
C SER A 413 11.29 11.97 -2.93
N LEU A 414 11.84 12.65 -1.93
CA LEU A 414 11.13 13.19 -0.79
C LEU A 414 10.86 14.68 -1.05
N VAL A 415 9.59 15.06 -1.10
CA VAL A 415 9.11 16.43 -1.17
C VAL A 415 8.71 16.87 0.24
N ILE A 416 9.24 17.99 0.73
CA ILE A 416 8.92 18.56 2.04
C ILE A 416 8.27 19.93 1.84
N LEU A 417 7.02 20.01 2.27
CA LEU A 417 6.23 21.22 2.34
C LEU A 417 6.07 21.65 3.80
N LYS A 418 5.91 22.93 4.06
CA LYS A 418 5.68 23.50 5.38
C LYS A 418 4.52 24.51 5.32
N ARG A 419 3.67 24.49 6.33
CA ARG A 419 2.64 25.50 6.53
C ARG A 419 3.24 26.76 7.13
#